data_bea828a39b047a3ebd56d3ee8a75d3d6
#
_entry.id   bea828a39b047a3ebd56d3ee8a75d3d6
#
_cell.length_a   1.000
_cell.length_b   1.000
_cell.length_c   1.000
_cell.angle_alpha   90.00
_cell.angle_beta   90.00
_cell.angle_gamma   90.00
#
_symmetry.space_group_name_H-M   'P 1'
#
loop_
_entity.id
_entity.type
_entity.pdbx_description
1 polymer ?
#
loop_
_entity_poly.entity_id
_entity_poly.type
_entity_poly.pdbx_seq_one_letter_code
_entity_poly.pdbx_strand_id
1 'polypeptide(L)'
;MTKTNVIPTTFTDPINAKILAVSEDRLQGFQRDPLGEISRESGVALSEVIARIQAMLRAGTIRRVRQTLLATNLAQGALVAWQVPQEKLDAAFDYMFQRDPFSGHVVIRTTDTATAGAKYRLWTTLKVPQGFSLARHCEVLARQTGAERFLLLPAKKL
;
A
#
# COMPACT_ATOMS: atom_id res chain seq x y z
N MET A 1 -20.91 -34.31 -13.93
CA MET A 1 -20.79 -33.22 -12.91
C MET A 1 -19.39 -32.68 -12.94
N THR A 2 -19.22 -31.55 -13.53
CA THR A 2 -17.95 -30.81 -13.43
C THR A 2 -17.82 -30.28 -12.00
N LYS A 3 -16.86 -30.83 -11.26
CA LYS A 3 -16.47 -30.24 -9.99
C LYS A 3 -15.92 -28.85 -10.28
N THR A 4 -16.65 -27.81 -9.93
CA THR A 4 -16.11 -26.47 -9.90
C THR A 4 -15.00 -26.45 -8.86
N ASN A 5 -13.74 -26.43 -9.31
CA ASN A 5 -12.61 -26.24 -8.43
C ASN A 5 -12.67 -24.82 -7.88
N VAL A 6 -13.22 -24.69 -6.66
CA VAL A 6 -13.21 -23.41 -5.96
C VAL A 6 -11.80 -23.17 -5.48
N ILE A 7 -11.20 -22.08 -5.94
CA ILE A 7 -9.86 -21.66 -5.51
C ILE A 7 -9.96 -21.14 -4.07
N PRO A 8 -9.17 -21.67 -3.12
CA PRO A 8 -9.16 -21.15 -1.76
C PRO A 8 -8.74 -19.68 -1.73
N THR A 9 -9.43 -18.88 -0.90
CA THR A 9 -9.21 -17.43 -0.80
C THR A 9 -8.71 -16.98 0.58
N THR A 10 -8.57 -17.90 1.54
CA THR A 10 -8.12 -17.57 2.89
C THR A 10 -6.59 -17.44 2.95
N PHE A 11 -6.10 -16.58 3.82
CA PHE A 11 -4.66 -16.45 4.06
C PHE A 11 -4.07 -17.67 4.80
N THR A 12 -4.91 -18.51 5.40
CA THR A 12 -4.48 -19.71 6.12
C THR A 12 -4.32 -20.93 5.21
N ASP A 13 -4.82 -20.87 3.98
CA ASP A 13 -4.56 -21.91 2.99
C ASP A 13 -3.06 -22.07 2.78
N PRO A 14 -2.47 -23.28 2.83
CA PRO A 14 -1.03 -23.48 2.78
C PRO A 14 -0.37 -22.89 1.53
N ILE A 15 -1.01 -23.00 0.37
CA ILE A 15 -0.45 -22.47 -0.88
C ILE A 15 -0.55 -20.94 -0.89
N ASN A 16 -1.70 -20.39 -0.48
CA ASN A 16 -1.87 -18.94 -0.34
C ASN A 16 -0.87 -18.35 0.67
N ALA A 17 -0.64 -19.03 1.78
CA ALA A 17 0.33 -18.60 2.78
C ALA A 17 1.76 -18.54 2.22
N LYS A 18 2.16 -19.49 1.38
CA LYS A 18 3.47 -19.46 0.71
C LYS A 18 3.60 -18.27 -0.23
N ILE A 19 2.55 -18.00 -1.02
CA ILE A 19 2.53 -16.87 -1.96
C ILE A 19 2.65 -15.55 -1.19
N LEU A 20 1.86 -15.37 -0.14
CA LEU A 20 1.85 -14.15 0.66
C LEU A 20 3.17 -13.94 1.41
N ALA A 21 3.76 -14.99 1.97
CA ALA A 21 5.05 -14.89 2.66
C ALA A 21 6.16 -14.39 1.74
N VAL A 22 6.19 -14.86 0.49
CA VAL A 22 7.16 -14.40 -0.49
C VAL A 22 6.88 -12.96 -0.91
N SER A 23 5.63 -12.65 -1.25
CA SER A 23 5.27 -11.34 -1.77
C SER A 23 5.39 -10.22 -0.74
N GLU A 24 5.19 -10.52 0.53
CA GLU A 24 5.28 -9.52 1.60
C GLU A 24 6.72 -9.34 2.11
N ASP A 25 7.46 -10.40 2.30
CA ASP A 25 8.70 -10.36 3.09
C ASP A 25 9.98 -10.59 2.28
N ARG A 26 9.93 -11.34 1.17
CA ARG A 26 11.13 -11.79 0.47
C ARG A 26 11.48 -11.00 -0.77
N LEU A 27 10.50 -10.39 -1.42
CA LEU A 27 10.75 -9.56 -2.59
C LEU A 27 11.02 -8.14 -2.15
N GLN A 28 12.14 -7.58 -2.58
CA GLN A 28 12.54 -6.23 -2.22
C GLN A 28 12.71 -5.38 -3.48
N GLY A 29 12.15 -4.17 -3.45
CA GLY A 29 12.25 -3.22 -4.55
C GLY A 29 11.46 -3.63 -5.79
N PHE A 30 11.73 -2.97 -6.89
CA PHE A 30 11.10 -3.27 -8.17
C PHE A 30 11.72 -4.51 -8.80
N GLN A 31 10.86 -5.44 -9.18
CA GLN A 31 11.22 -6.63 -9.94
C GLN A 31 10.75 -6.46 -11.38
N ARG A 32 11.54 -6.93 -12.34
CA ARG A 32 11.14 -6.93 -13.74
C ARG A 32 9.94 -7.86 -13.99
N ASP A 33 9.89 -8.97 -13.28
CA ASP A 33 8.84 -9.99 -13.37
C ASP A 33 8.43 -10.43 -11.96
N PRO A 34 7.64 -9.61 -11.24
CA PRO A 34 7.33 -9.88 -9.83
C PRO A 34 6.55 -11.17 -9.63
N LEU A 35 5.61 -11.49 -10.51
CA LEU A 35 4.83 -12.73 -10.39
C LEU A 35 5.69 -13.97 -10.64
N GLY A 36 6.61 -13.89 -11.58
CA GLY A 36 7.59 -14.95 -11.82
C GLY A 36 8.52 -15.15 -10.65
N GLU A 37 8.96 -14.07 -9.98
CA GLU A 37 9.75 -14.16 -8.76
C GLU A 37 8.99 -14.83 -7.62
N ILE A 38 7.71 -14.49 -7.45
CA ILE A 38 6.85 -15.17 -6.46
C ILE A 38 6.77 -16.66 -6.76
N SER A 39 6.58 -17.02 -8.02
CA SER A 39 6.54 -18.43 -8.45
C SER A 39 7.85 -19.16 -8.11
N ARG A 40 8.99 -18.57 -8.43
CA ARG A 40 10.31 -19.18 -8.16
C ARG A 40 10.57 -19.35 -6.67
N GLU A 41 10.35 -18.31 -5.90
CA GLU A 41 10.64 -18.31 -4.46
C GLU A 41 9.67 -19.19 -3.65
N SER A 42 8.39 -19.23 -4.05
CA SER A 42 7.37 -20.01 -3.34
C SER A 42 7.34 -21.48 -3.77
N GLY A 43 7.87 -21.79 -4.96
CA GLY A 43 7.75 -23.12 -5.56
C GLY A 43 6.36 -23.41 -6.13
N VAL A 44 5.49 -22.40 -6.24
CA VAL A 44 4.14 -22.52 -6.78
C VAL A 44 4.15 -22.16 -8.26
N ALA A 45 3.49 -22.94 -9.10
CA ALA A 45 3.42 -22.66 -10.56
C ALA A 45 2.85 -21.26 -10.82
N LEU A 46 3.40 -20.56 -11.82
CA LEU A 46 3.00 -19.19 -12.15
C LEU A 46 1.50 -19.03 -12.40
N SER A 47 0.89 -19.95 -13.14
CA SER A 47 -0.55 -19.95 -13.40
C SER A 47 -1.38 -20.03 -12.10
N GLU A 48 -0.90 -20.83 -11.16
CA GLU A 48 -1.53 -20.97 -9.85
C GLU A 48 -1.34 -19.70 -8.99
N VAL A 49 -0.16 -19.08 -9.04
CA VAL A 49 0.11 -17.81 -8.34
C VAL A 49 -0.87 -16.73 -8.84
N ILE A 50 -1.00 -16.58 -10.14
CA ILE A 50 -1.89 -15.59 -10.76
C ILE A 50 -3.35 -15.85 -10.37
N ALA A 51 -3.83 -17.08 -10.51
CA ALA A 51 -5.20 -17.44 -10.21
C ALA A 51 -5.55 -17.19 -8.73
N ARG A 52 -4.64 -17.53 -7.84
CA ARG A 52 -4.85 -17.35 -6.39
C ARG A 52 -4.81 -15.90 -5.97
N ILE A 53 -3.88 -15.11 -6.50
CA ILE A 53 -3.84 -13.66 -6.23
C ILE A 53 -5.12 -13.00 -6.73
N GLN A 54 -5.60 -13.33 -7.92
CA GLN A 54 -6.86 -12.81 -8.45
C GLN A 54 -8.05 -13.17 -7.56
N ALA A 55 -8.12 -14.42 -7.10
CA ALA A 55 -9.19 -14.89 -6.23
C ALA A 55 -9.16 -14.20 -4.87
N MET A 56 -7.97 -14.03 -4.28
CA MET A 56 -7.81 -13.32 -3.01
C MET A 56 -8.14 -11.82 -3.13
N LEU A 57 -7.84 -11.20 -4.26
CA LEU A 57 -8.24 -9.80 -4.53
C LEU A 57 -9.76 -9.66 -4.59
N ARG A 58 -10.44 -10.57 -5.31
CA ARG A 58 -11.91 -10.56 -5.41
C ARG A 58 -12.58 -10.82 -4.07
N ALA A 59 -11.99 -11.67 -3.25
CA ALA A 59 -12.53 -12.01 -1.92
C ALA A 59 -12.22 -10.95 -0.84
N GLY A 60 -11.34 -9.99 -1.13
CA GLY A 60 -10.93 -8.98 -0.16
C GLY A 60 -9.83 -9.43 0.80
N THR A 61 -9.29 -10.64 0.64
CA THR A 61 -8.14 -11.13 1.42
C THR A 61 -6.90 -10.31 1.12
N ILE A 62 -6.70 -9.98 -0.15
CA ILE A 62 -5.71 -9.00 -0.60
C ILE A 62 -6.47 -7.75 -1.02
N ARG A 63 -6.08 -6.60 -0.52
CA ARG A 63 -6.71 -5.33 -0.87
C ARG A 63 -6.18 -4.76 -2.18
N ARG A 64 -4.86 -4.91 -2.40
CA ARG A 64 -4.20 -4.45 -3.63
C ARG A 64 -2.88 -5.18 -3.84
N VAL A 65 -2.45 -5.19 -5.08
CA VAL A 65 -1.11 -5.65 -5.47
C VAL A 65 -0.37 -4.47 -6.08
N ARG A 66 0.83 -4.19 -5.56
CA ARG A 66 1.70 -3.16 -6.11
C ARG A 66 3.15 -3.46 -5.76
N GLN A 67 4.06 -2.89 -6.52
CA GLN A 67 5.46 -2.85 -6.15
C GLN A 67 5.74 -1.58 -5.36
N THR A 68 6.54 -1.69 -4.31
CA THR A 68 6.92 -0.55 -3.48
C THR A 68 8.38 -0.18 -3.73
N LEU A 69 8.66 1.12 -3.70
CA LEU A 69 10.01 1.62 -3.75
C LEU A 69 10.72 1.39 -2.42
N LEU A 70 11.96 0.92 -2.48
CA LEU A 70 12.83 0.94 -1.31
C LEU A 70 13.29 2.38 -1.04
N ALA A 71 13.43 2.73 0.25
CA ALA A 71 14.01 4.01 0.63
C ALA A 71 15.53 3.95 0.41
N THR A 72 15.95 4.34 -0.80
CA THR A 72 17.35 4.35 -1.24
C THR A 72 17.67 5.74 -1.78
N ASN A 73 18.88 5.92 -2.34
CA ASN A 73 19.24 7.15 -3.06
C ASN A 73 18.34 7.42 -4.28
N LEU A 74 17.60 6.42 -4.74
CA LEU A 74 16.69 6.52 -5.89
C LEU A 74 15.26 6.90 -5.50
N ALA A 75 14.95 6.96 -4.20
CA ALA A 75 13.64 7.31 -3.71
C ALA A 75 13.73 8.13 -2.43
N GLN A 76 12.88 9.14 -2.33
CA GLN A 76 12.75 9.97 -1.14
C GLN A 76 11.53 9.51 -0.35
N GLY A 77 11.70 9.38 0.98
CA GLY A 77 10.63 8.96 1.88
C GLY A 77 10.28 10.03 2.90
N ALA A 78 9.03 10.06 3.28
CA ALA A 78 8.52 10.95 4.33
C ALA A 78 7.31 10.34 5.03
N LEU A 79 7.11 10.76 6.26
CA LEU A 79 5.85 10.60 6.96
C LEU A 79 5.03 11.87 6.74
N VAL A 80 3.78 11.75 6.34
CA VAL A 80 2.92 12.89 6.07
C VAL A 80 1.68 12.82 6.95
N ALA A 81 1.39 13.90 7.64
CA ALA A 81 0.18 14.06 8.43
C ALA A 81 -0.80 14.96 7.66
N TRP A 82 -2.06 14.53 7.55
CA TRP A 82 -3.08 15.19 6.75
C TRP A 82 -4.24 15.64 7.63
N GLN A 83 -4.63 16.90 7.48
CA GLN A 83 -5.87 17.41 8.05
C GLN A 83 -6.97 17.28 7.01
N VAL A 84 -7.88 16.33 7.20
CA VAL A 84 -8.97 16.03 6.28
C VAL A 84 -10.30 16.26 7.01
N PRO A 85 -11.29 16.95 6.41
CA PRO A 85 -12.61 17.06 6.99
C PRO A 85 -13.20 15.69 7.31
N GLN A 86 -13.95 15.59 8.40
CA GLN A 86 -14.50 14.31 8.88
C GLN A 86 -15.30 13.59 7.78
N GLU A 87 -16.09 14.32 7.03
CA GLU A 87 -16.95 13.78 5.96
C GLU A 87 -16.16 13.25 4.76
N LYS A 88 -14.89 13.62 4.63
CA LYS A 88 -14.00 13.19 3.53
C LYS A 88 -12.95 12.18 3.96
N LEU A 89 -12.87 11.87 5.26
CA LEU A 89 -11.79 11.10 5.84
C LEU A 89 -11.70 9.68 5.27
N ASP A 90 -12.83 8.98 5.19
CA ASP A 90 -12.86 7.60 4.67
C ASP A 90 -12.51 7.54 3.18
N ALA A 91 -13.03 8.49 2.40
CA ALA A 91 -12.72 8.57 0.97
C ALA A 91 -11.24 8.91 0.74
N ALA A 92 -10.68 9.78 1.57
CA ALA A 92 -9.26 10.13 1.52
C ALA A 92 -8.37 8.92 1.84
N PHE A 93 -8.73 8.17 2.88
CA PHE A 93 -8.05 6.92 3.23
C PHE A 93 -8.07 5.94 2.06
N ASP A 94 -9.24 5.70 1.48
CA ASP A 94 -9.39 4.76 0.36
C ASP A 94 -8.58 5.20 -0.86
N TYR A 95 -8.59 6.49 -1.18
CA TYR A 95 -7.81 7.02 -2.29
C TYR A 95 -6.32 6.78 -2.10
N MET A 96 -5.77 7.14 -0.93
CA MET A 96 -4.35 7.00 -0.64
C MET A 96 -3.94 5.53 -0.54
N PHE A 97 -4.80 4.70 0.01
CA PHE A 97 -4.54 3.27 0.19
C PHE A 97 -4.62 2.49 -1.12
N GLN A 98 -5.57 2.83 -2.00
CA GLN A 98 -5.84 2.01 -3.19
C GLN A 98 -5.35 2.63 -4.49
N ARG A 99 -5.34 3.96 -4.61
CA ARG A 99 -5.07 4.64 -5.89
C ARG A 99 -3.71 5.31 -5.96
N ASP A 100 -3.20 5.82 -4.86
CA ASP A 100 -1.89 6.48 -4.88
C ASP A 100 -0.77 5.44 -4.93
N PRO A 101 0.08 5.46 -6.00
CA PRO A 101 1.17 4.50 -6.14
C PRO A 101 2.31 4.73 -5.14
N PHE A 102 2.40 5.92 -4.54
CA PHE A 102 3.53 6.29 -3.69
C PHE A 102 3.23 6.26 -2.20
N SER A 103 1.95 6.13 -1.81
CA SER A 103 1.57 5.94 -0.40
C SER A 103 1.82 4.51 0.05
N GLY A 104 2.54 4.35 1.17
CA GLY A 104 2.82 3.05 1.78
C GLY A 104 1.77 2.67 2.81
N HIS A 105 2.11 2.90 4.09
CA HIS A 105 1.16 2.72 5.18
C HIS A 105 0.20 3.89 5.24
N VAL A 106 -1.08 3.62 5.42
CA VAL A 106 -2.14 4.62 5.56
C VAL A 106 -2.88 4.31 6.86
N VAL A 107 -2.94 5.27 7.76
CA VAL A 107 -3.50 5.09 9.09
C VAL A 107 -4.43 6.24 9.44
N ILE A 108 -5.60 5.93 10.00
CA ILE A 108 -6.48 6.92 10.61
C ILE A 108 -6.24 6.88 12.12
N ARG A 109 -5.94 8.05 12.69
CA ARG A 109 -5.76 8.21 14.14
C ARG A 109 -6.97 8.88 14.75
N THR A 110 -7.39 8.37 15.91
CA THR A 110 -8.37 9.01 16.77
C THR A 110 -7.69 9.36 18.10
N THR A 111 -7.95 10.56 18.60
CA THR A 111 -7.43 11.00 19.89
C THR A 111 -8.59 11.41 20.80
N ASP A 112 -8.50 11.07 22.08
CA ASP A 112 -9.52 11.41 23.06
C ASP A 112 -9.38 12.84 23.59
N THR A 113 -8.26 13.50 23.30
CA THR A 113 -7.97 14.86 23.77
C THR A 113 -7.88 15.82 22.60
N ALA A 114 -8.51 16.99 22.74
CA ALA A 114 -8.43 18.07 21.76
C ALA A 114 -7.09 18.80 21.88
N THR A 115 -6.06 18.28 21.22
CA THR A 115 -4.76 18.92 21.09
C THR A 115 -4.58 19.48 19.69
N ALA A 116 -3.62 20.36 19.48
CA ALA A 116 -3.34 20.93 18.16
C ALA A 116 -3.04 19.85 17.11
N GLY A 117 -2.40 18.75 17.50
CA GLY A 117 -2.11 17.63 16.62
C GLY A 117 -3.30 16.72 16.31
N ALA A 118 -4.39 16.84 17.07
CA ALA A 118 -5.59 16.01 16.91
C ALA A 118 -6.33 16.26 15.59
N LYS A 119 -6.10 17.40 14.93
CA LYS A 119 -6.67 17.72 13.62
C LYS A 119 -6.11 16.87 12.49
N TYR A 120 -4.89 16.34 12.66
CA TYR A 120 -4.22 15.51 11.68
C TYR A 120 -4.56 14.05 11.95
N ARG A 121 -5.67 13.60 11.38
CA ARG A 121 -6.19 12.25 11.64
C ARG A 121 -5.73 11.20 10.64
N LEU A 122 -5.30 11.61 9.45
CA LEU A 122 -4.82 10.72 8.42
C LEU A 122 -3.29 10.82 8.32
N TRP A 123 -2.63 9.68 8.40
CA TRP A 123 -1.16 9.60 8.35
C TRP A 123 -0.75 8.61 7.28
N THR A 124 0.20 9.00 6.43
CA THR A 124 0.72 8.14 5.38
C THR A 124 2.24 8.15 5.37
N THR A 125 2.84 7.01 5.03
CA THR A 125 4.23 7.00 4.58
C THR A 125 4.24 7.20 3.07
N LEU A 126 5.07 8.11 2.59
CA LEU A 126 5.13 8.49 1.19
C LEU A 126 6.55 8.31 0.66
N LYS A 127 6.69 7.63 -0.47
CA LYS A 127 7.97 7.47 -1.16
C LYS A 127 7.78 7.82 -2.63
N VAL A 128 8.58 8.75 -3.12
CA VAL A 128 8.56 9.15 -4.53
C VAL A 128 9.92 8.84 -5.17
N PRO A 129 9.94 8.45 -6.46
CA PRO A 129 11.19 8.22 -7.18
C PRO A 129 12.03 9.49 -7.28
N GLN A 130 13.32 9.31 -7.52
CA GLN A 130 14.22 10.42 -7.83
C GLN A 130 13.69 11.20 -9.05
N GLY A 131 13.72 12.52 -8.97
CA GLY A 131 13.17 13.40 -10.00
C GLY A 131 11.74 13.86 -9.73
N PHE A 132 11.05 13.24 -8.78
CA PHE A 132 9.73 13.67 -8.31
C PHE A 132 9.87 14.50 -7.04
N SER A 133 8.97 15.44 -6.85
CA SER A 133 8.93 16.27 -5.65
C SER A 133 7.91 15.72 -4.65
N LEU A 134 8.36 15.40 -3.44
CA LEU A 134 7.47 15.01 -2.33
C LEU A 134 6.41 16.08 -2.07
N ALA A 135 6.82 17.35 -2.02
CA ALA A 135 5.92 18.46 -1.74
C ALA A 135 4.84 18.61 -2.81
N ARG A 136 5.20 18.49 -4.09
CA ARG A 136 4.23 18.56 -5.20
C ARG A 136 3.27 17.39 -5.18
N HIS A 137 3.76 16.20 -4.87
CA HIS A 137 2.89 15.03 -4.77
C HIS A 137 1.89 15.19 -3.61
N CYS A 138 2.34 15.74 -2.49
CA CYS A 138 1.44 16.08 -1.39
C CYS A 138 0.36 17.09 -1.79
N GLU A 139 0.71 18.10 -2.60
CA GLU A 139 -0.27 19.05 -3.12
C GLU A 139 -1.31 18.36 -4.02
N VAL A 140 -0.88 17.43 -4.87
CA VAL A 140 -1.78 16.63 -5.71
C VAL A 140 -2.71 15.79 -4.85
N LEU A 141 -2.18 15.09 -3.85
CA LEU A 141 -2.97 14.27 -2.93
C LEU A 141 -3.96 15.13 -2.14
N ALA A 142 -3.55 16.31 -1.68
CA ALA A 142 -4.45 17.23 -0.97
C ALA A 142 -5.65 17.63 -1.85
N ARG A 143 -5.41 17.93 -3.11
CA ARG A 143 -6.50 18.26 -4.07
C ARG A 143 -7.41 17.08 -4.34
N GLN A 144 -6.84 15.88 -4.49
CA GLN A 144 -7.61 14.67 -4.79
C GLN A 144 -8.43 14.18 -3.60
N THR A 145 -7.97 14.42 -2.38
CA THR A 145 -8.62 13.92 -1.15
C THR A 145 -9.44 14.98 -0.44
N GLY A 146 -9.27 16.24 -0.78
CA GLY A 146 -9.89 17.36 -0.06
C GLY A 146 -9.23 17.70 1.25
N ALA A 147 -7.98 17.26 1.47
CA ALA A 147 -7.21 17.65 2.64
C ALA A 147 -6.99 19.17 2.67
N GLU A 148 -7.19 19.76 3.83
CA GLU A 148 -7.05 21.21 4.02
C GLU A 148 -5.60 21.61 4.27
N ARG A 149 -4.87 20.75 4.96
CA ARG A 149 -3.45 20.97 5.32
C ARG A 149 -2.71 19.66 5.39
N PHE A 150 -1.41 19.72 5.22
CA PHE A 150 -0.53 18.58 5.46
C PHE A 150 0.78 19.04 6.08
N LEU A 151 1.39 18.15 6.85
CA LEU A 151 2.74 18.31 7.41
C LEU A 151 3.64 17.23 6.82
N LEU A 152 4.68 17.65 6.16
CA LEU A 152 5.67 16.78 5.55
C LEU A 152 6.85 16.60 6.52
N LEU A 153 7.05 15.37 6.98
CA LEU A 153 8.15 15.01 7.87
C LEU A 153 9.13 14.11 7.11
N PRO A 154 10.16 14.70 6.46
CA PRO A 154 11.10 13.91 5.69
C PRO A 154 11.85 12.90 6.55
N ALA A 155 12.12 11.71 5.99
CA ALA A 155 12.96 10.73 6.65
C ALA A 155 14.38 11.28 6.76
N LYS A 156 14.95 11.24 7.96
CA LYS A 156 16.35 11.59 8.16
C LYS A 156 17.22 10.53 7.51
N LYS A 157 18.22 10.97 6.74
CA LYS A 157 19.27 10.06 6.29
C LYS A 157 20.02 9.57 7.54
N LEU A 158 19.99 8.30 7.73
CA LEU A 158 20.87 7.65 8.71
C LEU A 158 22.27 7.53 8.14
#